data_3aa6f9a6923c27babb241fba53208d6e
#
_entry.id   3aa6f9a6923c27babb241fba53208d6e
#
_cell.length_a   1.000
_cell.length_b   1.000
_cell.length_c   1.000
_cell.angle_alpha   90.00
_cell.angle_beta   90.00
_cell.angle_gamma   90.00
#
_symmetry.space_group_name_H-M   'P 1'
#
loop_
_entity.id
_entity.type
_entity.pdbx_description
1 polymer ?
#
loop_
_entity_poly.entity_id
_entity_poly.type
_entity_poly.pdbx_seq_one_letter_code
_entity_poly.pdbx_strand_id
1 'polypeptide(L)'
;MFLGQEYRTRWGALDRRRMNAAAEAFFRDSWQLDINPRRLIRDLSLAERKLVQIARALIDGAAKLVVFDEPTAPLEAQEASLVSSAILRLREQGIGILYISHYLNEIAALCDRGTVLRNGEVVGYPDRALLQDTDALIKMMVGRDIEQLYTPRQSSAQQVDAAAPVLSVRHLSDGVHLNDITFDIQPGEIVGVAGLLGAGRDVLVDLLYGLRRARSGTISIDGQPKRLRTPYQATRAGMALVPRDRRHQGLILPFSTADNINLASLAETATFGWEHRGRALAKARSWIEQLSIRPGRPELPVRFMSGGNQQKAILARWLGTDARLFILDEPTLGVDIGARSDIYQRTRELADRGRGVLVSSSDAPELLGLCDRILVMWRGELVANLPTRGLTLDALLVTINGGQEQQV
;
A
#
# COMPACT_ATOMS: atom_id res chain seq x y z
N MET A 1 -10.57 17.63 19.98
CA MET A 1 -11.84 17.00 20.38
C MET A 1 -13.00 17.99 20.38
N PHE A 2 -12.89 19.16 20.99
CA PHE A 2 -14.01 20.11 21.22
C PHE A 2 -14.21 21.16 20.10
N LEU A 3 -13.66 20.99 18.93
CA LEU A 3 -13.84 21.96 17.83
C LEU A 3 -15.32 22.04 17.40
N GLY A 4 -15.94 23.22 17.59
CA GLY A 4 -17.37 23.45 17.38
C GLY A 4 -18.26 23.18 18.61
N GLN A 5 -17.68 22.69 19.71
CA GLN A 5 -18.37 22.35 20.98
C GLN A 5 -17.52 22.79 22.18
N GLU A 6 -16.86 23.95 22.07
CA GLU A 6 -15.92 24.42 23.08
C GLU A 6 -16.62 24.77 24.39
N TYR A 7 -16.05 24.34 25.52
CA TYR A 7 -16.47 24.81 26.80
C TYR A 7 -16.04 26.27 27.00
N ARG A 8 -16.98 27.09 27.46
CA ARG A 8 -16.75 28.51 27.70
C ARG A 8 -16.92 28.83 29.19
N THR A 9 -16.11 29.76 29.68
CA THR A 9 -16.29 30.38 30.99
C THR A 9 -17.53 31.28 30.98
N ARG A 10 -17.99 31.70 32.12
CA ARG A 10 -19.10 32.67 32.27
C ARG A 10 -18.83 34.01 31.55
N TRP A 11 -17.58 34.28 31.23
CA TRP A 11 -17.16 35.50 30.53
C TRP A 11 -16.98 35.25 29.00
N GLY A 12 -17.39 34.10 28.50
CA GLY A 12 -17.30 33.78 27.05
C GLY A 12 -15.93 33.31 26.57
N ALA A 13 -14.89 33.34 27.42
CA ALA A 13 -13.57 32.82 27.08
C ALA A 13 -13.54 31.28 27.05
N LEU A 14 -12.59 30.69 26.25
CA LEU A 14 -12.41 29.24 26.22
C LEU A 14 -11.93 28.69 27.57
N ASP A 15 -12.67 27.72 28.11
CA ASP A 15 -12.28 27.00 29.32
C ASP A 15 -11.40 25.79 28.97
N ARG A 16 -10.12 26.06 28.67
CA ARG A 16 -9.14 25.03 28.31
C ARG A 16 -8.91 24.00 29.40
N ARG A 17 -9.01 24.41 30.68
CA ARG A 17 -8.81 23.51 31.82
C ARG A 17 -9.91 22.46 31.87
N ARG A 18 -11.16 22.88 31.75
CA ARG A 18 -12.31 21.99 31.72
C ARG A 18 -12.29 21.07 30.46
N MET A 19 -11.94 21.60 29.28
CA MET A 19 -11.81 20.78 28.06
C MET A 19 -10.73 19.73 28.20
N ASN A 20 -9.54 20.06 28.73
CA ASN A 20 -8.47 19.10 28.93
C ASN A 20 -8.86 17.99 29.92
N ALA A 21 -9.49 18.37 31.06
CA ALA A 21 -9.96 17.40 32.06
C ALA A 21 -11.02 16.45 31.47
N ALA A 22 -11.96 16.98 30.67
CA ALA A 22 -12.99 16.17 30.02
C ALA A 22 -12.40 15.25 28.94
N ALA A 23 -11.41 15.69 28.17
CA ALA A 23 -10.71 14.84 27.20
C ALA A 23 -9.95 13.69 27.89
N GLU A 24 -9.22 14.00 28.97
CA GLU A 24 -8.47 13.01 29.73
C GLU A 24 -9.41 11.97 30.38
N ALA A 25 -10.51 12.42 30.98
CA ALA A 25 -11.53 11.53 31.50
C ALA A 25 -12.14 10.63 30.41
N PHE A 26 -12.49 11.20 29.25
CA PHE A 26 -13.04 10.43 28.14
C PHE A 26 -12.11 9.29 27.70
N PHE A 27 -10.81 9.55 27.45
CA PHE A 27 -9.86 8.52 27.04
C PHE A 27 -9.65 7.45 28.13
N ARG A 28 -9.56 7.85 29.40
CA ARG A 28 -9.36 6.93 30.50
C ARG A 28 -10.58 6.07 30.74
N ASP A 29 -11.75 6.68 30.85
CA ASP A 29 -12.98 6.01 31.27
C ASP A 29 -13.59 5.16 30.12
N SER A 30 -13.56 5.69 28.87
CA SER A 30 -14.16 4.99 27.75
C SER A 30 -13.22 3.94 27.14
N TRP A 31 -11.90 4.21 27.08
CA TRP A 31 -10.97 3.35 26.33
C TRP A 31 -9.77 2.86 27.13
N GLN A 32 -9.63 3.27 28.42
CA GLN A 32 -8.48 2.94 29.29
C GLN A 32 -7.13 3.35 28.66
N LEU A 33 -7.13 4.47 27.94
CA LEU A 33 -5.95 5.02 27.28
C LEU A 33 -5.49 6.28 28.00
N ASP A 34 -4.16 6.43 28.12
CA ASP A 34 -3.53 7.65 28.64
C ASP A 34 -3.00 8.50 27.49
N ILE A 35 -3.87 9.35 26.95
CA ILE A 35 -3.50 10.32 25.90
C ILE A 35 -3.47 11.71 26.53
N ASN A 36 -2.29 12.32 26.60
CA ASN A 36 -2.15 13.68 27.14
C ASN A 36 -2.87 14.70 26.23
N PRO A 37 -3.95 15.35 26.70
CA PRO A 37 -4.78 16.24 25.88
C PRO A 37 -4.08 17.52 25.43
N ARG A 38 -2.88 17.82 25.98
CA ARG A 38 -2.07 19.00 25.62
C ARG A 38 -1.09 18.72 24.48
N ARG A 39 -0.88 17.48 24.06
CA ARG A 39 -0.06 17.14 22.91
C ARG A 39 -0.69 17.71 21.63
N LEU A 40 0.15 18.17 20.73
CA LEU A 40 -0.31 18.60 19.40
C LEU A 40 -0.69 17.39 18.56
N ILE A 41 -1.71 17.49 17.74
CA ILE A 41 -2.19 16.40 16.86
C ILE A 41 -1.06 15.87 15.96
N ARG A 42 -0.17 16.75 15.48
CA ARG A 42 0.98 16.35 14.66
C ARG A 42 1.98 15.42 15.38
N ASP A 43 2.03 15.48 16.73
CA ASP A 43 2.98 14.72 17.54
C ASP A 43 2.35 13.40 18.07
N LEU A 44 1.10 13.11 17.70
CA LEU A 44 0.40 11.87 17.96
C LEU A 44 0.73 10.82 16.92
N SER A 45 0.73 9.54 17.30
CA SER A 45 0.76 8.42 16.37
C SER A 45 -0.47 8.43 15.46
N LEU A 46 -0.44 7.66 14.39
CA LEU A 46 -1.57 7.60 13.46
C LEU A 46 -2.81 7.00 14.14
N ALA A 47 -2.62 5.96 14.96
CA ALA A 47 -3.68 5.37 15.78
C ALA A 47 -4.26 6.37 16.78
N GLU A 48 -3.41 7.09 17.54
CA GLU A 48 -3.86 8.12 18.47
C GLU A 48 -4.69 9.20 17.76
N ARG A 49 -4.28 9.63 16.55
CA ARG A 49 -5.05 10.61 15.75
C ARG A 49 -6.43 10.07 15.38
N LYS A 50 -6.53 8.80 14.99
CA LYS A 50 -7.81 8.14 14.69
C LYS A 50 -8.69 8.07 15.94
N LEU A 51 -8.13 7.70 17.07
CA LEU A 51 -8.87 7.68 18.36
C LEU A 51 -9.37 9.06 18.77
N VAL A 52 -8.56 10.12 18.56
CA VAL A 52 -9.00 11.51 18.79
C VAL A 52 -10.14 11.90 17.84
N GLN A 53 -10.09 11.44 16.59
CA GLN A 53 -11.16 11.68 15.60
C GLN A 53 -12.46 11.00 16.01
N ILE A 54 -12.40 9.76 16.49
CA ILE A 54 -13.55 9.00 17.01
C ILE A 54 -14.09 9.69 18.27
N ALA A 55 -13.22 10.03 19.22
CA ALA A 55 -13.58 10.72 20.45
C ALA A 55 -14.30 12.05 20.18
N ARG A 56 -13.87 12.80 19.14
CA ARG A 56 -14.53 14.04 18.72
C ARG A 56 -15.99 13.83 18.33
N ALA A 57 -16.32 12.70 17.68
CA ALA A 57 -17.68 12.39 17.26
C ALA A 57 -18.58 11.95 18.43
N LEU A 58 -17.99 11.62 19.58
CA LEU A 58 -18.69 11.00 20.71
C LEU A 58 -18.75 11.87 21.98
N ILE A 59 -17.95 12.94 22.02
CA ILE A 59 -17.70 13.70 23.26
C ILE A 59 -18.95 14.38 23.83
N ASP A 60 -19.97 14.64 23.01
CA ASP A 60 -21.25 15.21 23.42
C ASP A 60 -22.25 14.16 23.96
N GLY A 61 -21.93 12.87 23.80
CA GLY A 61 -22.79 11.76 24.26
C GLY A 61 -24.09 11.60 23.46
N ALA A 62 -24.31 12.37 22.38
CA ALA A 62 -25.55 12.35 21.62
C ALA A 62 -25.58 11.30 20.49
N ALA A 63 -24.42 10.76 20.13
CA ALA A 63 -24.30 9.82 19.01
C ALA A 63 -24.98 8.48 19.33
N LYS A 64 -25.99 8.12 18.53
CA LYS A 64 -26.65 6.80 18.55
C LYS A 64 -26.13 5.87 17.46
N LEU A 65 -25.56 6.42 16.40
CA LEU A 65 -24.97 5.73 15.27
C LEU A 65 -23.66 6.40 14.90
N VAL A 66 -22.62 5.60 14.67
CA VAL A 66 -21.32 6.06 14.18
C VAL A 66 -20.98 5.31 12.90
N VAL A 67 -20.57 6.07 11.87
CA VAL A 67 -20.09 5.52 10.59
C VAL A 67 -18.56 5.57 10.57
N PHE A 68 -17.95 4.42 10.41
CA PHE A 68 -16.52 4.24 10.25
C PHE A 68 -16.21 3.91 8.80
N ASP A 69 -15.48 4.79 8.11
CA ASP A 69 -15.05 4.60 6.74
C ASP A 69 -13.55 4.31 6.73
N GLU A 70 -13.19 3.03 6.51
CA GLU A 70 -11.83 2.48 6.53
C GLU A 70 -10.97 3.02 7.69
N PRO A 71 -11.39 2.87 8.96
CA PRO A 71 -10.71 3.51 10.06
C PRO A 71 -9.30 2.99 10.31
N THR A 72 -8.99 1.78 9.88
CA THR A 72 -7.73 1.06 10.12
C THR A 72 -6.80 1.01 8.90
N ALA A 73 -7.27 1.41 7.72
CA ALA A 73 -6.55 1.27 6.46
C ALA A 73 -5.07 1.70 6.45
N PRO A 74 -4.66 2.80 7.15
CA PRO A 74 -3.26 3.20 7.19
C PRO A 74 -2.50 2.70 8.42
N LEU A 75 -3.10 1.82 9.24
CA LEU A 75 -2.57 1.41 10.54
C LEU A 75 -1.84 0.07 10.44
N GLU A 76 -0.85 -0.12 11.30
CA GLU A 76 -0.24 -1.42 11.53
C GLU A 76 -1.14 -2.33 12.38
N ALA A 77 -0.87 -3.65 12.39
CA ALA A 77 -1.71 -4.63 13.05
C ALA A 77 -1.96 -4.30 14.55
N GLN A 78 -0.94 -3.85 15.29
CA GLN A 78 -1.07 -3.45 16.68
C GLN A 78 -1.92 -2.18 16.85
N GLU A 79 -1.70 -1.20 15.98
CA GLU A 79 -2.46 0.06 15.98
C GLU A 79 -3.93 -0.17 15.57
N ALA A 80 -4.16 -1.02 14.56
CA ALA A 80 -5.50 -1.42 14.13
C ALA A 80 -6.27 -2.13 15.26
N SER A 81 -5.60 -2.98 16.05
CA SER A 81 -6.18 -3.65 17.23
C SER A 81 -6.67 -2.65 18.26
N LEU A 82 -5.95 -1.55 18.51
CA LEU A 82 -6.38 -0.50 19.45
C LEU A 82 -7.67 0.18 18.99
N VAL A 83 -7.75 0.52 17.70
CA VAL A 83 -8.95 1.14 17.11
C VAL A 83 -10.12 0.18 17.12
N SER A 84 -9.91 -1.08 16.77
CA SER A 84 -10.94 -2.14 16.79
C SER A 84 -11.48 -2.36 18.21
N SER A 85 -10.61 -2.37 19.22
CA SER A 85 -11.01 -2.47 20.62
C SER A 85 -11.88 -1.30 21.07
N ALA A 86 -11.54 -0.07 20.65
CA ALA A 86 -12.35 1.10 20.94
C ALA A 86 -13.74 1.01 20.28
N ILE A 87 -13.83 0.51 19.05
CA ILE A 87 -15.10 0.29 18.34
C ILE A 87 -15.97 -0.76 19.04
N LEU A 88 -15.38 -1.88 19.48
CA LEU A 88 -16.12 -2.91 20.23
C LEU A 88 -16.73 -2.36 21.53
N ARG A 89 -15.99 -1.52 22.26
CA ARG A 89 -16.51 -0.88 23.47
C ARG A 89 -17.69 0.06 23.19
N LEU A 90 -17.69 0.77 22.05
CA LEU A 90 -18.83 1.58 21.64
C LEU A 90 -20.08 0.73 21.37
N ARG A 91 -19.88 -0.44 20.74
CA ARG A 91 -20.97 -1.41 20.54
C ARG A 91 -21.55 -1.90 21.87
N GLU A 92 -20.68 -2.20 22.85
CA GLU A 92 -21.11 -2.60 24.22
C GLU A 92 -21.90 -1.49 24.93
N GLN A 93 -21.64 -0.22 24.61
CA GLN A 93 -22.41 0.93 25.10
C GLN A 93 -23.75 1.12 24.38
N GLY A 94 -24.12 0.23 23.44
CA GLY A 94 -25.36 0.29 22.70
C GLY A 94 -25.37 1.28 21.53
N ILE A 95 -24.22 1.76 21.09
CA ILE A 95 -24.09 2.64 19.93
C ILE A 95 -24.16 1.77 18.66
N GLY A 96 -25.04 2.13 17.72
CA GLY A 96 -25.09 1.51 16.41
C GLY A 96 -23.82 1.82 15.61
N ILE A 97 -23.26 0.81 14.92
CA ILE A 97 -22.03 0.97 14.17
C ILE A 97 -22.28 0.55 12.72
N LEU A 98 -21.97 1.46 11.78
CA LEU A 98 -21.83 1.16 10.36
C LEU A 98 -20.35 1.16 10.03
N TYR A 99 -19.80 -0.03 9.73
CA TYR A 99 -18.38 -0.23 9.49
C TYR A 99 -18.13 -0.50 8.01
N ILE A 100 -17.37 0.36 7.35
CA ILE A 100 -16.98 0.22 5.95
C ILE A 100 -15.52 -0.15 5.91
N SER A 101 -15.22 -1.34 5.37
CA SER A 101 -13.85 -1.83 5.22
C SER A 101 -13.78 -2.83 4.06
N HIS A 102 -12.60 -2.97 3.50
CA HIS A 102 -12.25 -4.05 2.58
C HIS A 102 -11.35 -5.11 3.26
N TYR A 103 -11.01 -4.92 4.53
CA TYR A 103 -10.26 -5.89 5.34
C TYR A 103 -11.22 -6.91 5.92
N LEU A 104 -11.28 -8.09 5.31
CA LEU A 104 -12.27 -9.12 5.65
C LEU A 104 -12.12 -9.64 7.07
N ASN A 105 -10.88 -9.76 7.57
CA ASN A 105 -10.62 -10.16 8.95
C ASN A 105 -11.24 -9.20 9.97
N GLU A 106 -11.26 -7.89 9.69
CA GLU A 106 -11.91 -6.90 10.56
C GLU A 106 -13.43 -7.03 10.50
N ILE A 107 -13.98 -7.21 9.31
CA ILE A 107 -15.41 -7.42 9.12
C ILE A 107 -15.87 -8.67 9.86
N ALA A 108 -15.14 -9.77 9.74
CA ALA A 108 -15.42 -11.02 10.43
C ALA A 108 -15.38 -10.85 11.98
N ALA A 109 -14.42 -10.06 12.48
CA ALA A 109 -14.26 -9.85 13.92
C ALA A 109 -15.29 -8.86 14.52
N LEU A 110 -15.65 -7.79 13.79
CA LEU A 110 -16.41 -6.67 14.31
C LEU A 110 -17.90 -6.69 13.97
N CYS A 111 -18.28 -7.26 12.81
CA CYS A 111 -19.62 -7.11 12.27
C CYS A 111 -20.53 -8.29 12.56
N ASP A 112 -21.81 -8.02 12.80
CA ASP A 112 -22.84 -9.05 13.03
C ASP A 112 -23.53 -9.47 11.71
N ARG A 113 -23.55 -8.56 10.73
CA ARG A 113 -24.11 -8.75 9.38
C ARG A 113 -23.43 -7.79 8.40
N GLY A 114 -23.47 -8.10 7.11
CA GLY A 114 -22.86 -7.28 6.09
C GLY A 114 -23.80 -6.93 4.93
N THR A 115 -23.34 -5.97 4.15
CA THR A 115 -23.88 -5.67 2.82
C THR A 115 -22.68 -5.54 1.88
N VAL A 116 -22.61 -6.40 0.86
CA VAL A 116 -21.51 -6.36 -0.11
C VAL A 116 -21.90 -5.47 -1.29
N LEU A 117 -21.08 -4.47 -1.54
CA LEU A 117 -21.19 -3.56 -2.68
C LEU A 117 -20.13 -3.88 -3.73
N ARG A 118 -20.53 -3.95 -4.99
CA ARG A 118 -19.64 -4.12 -6.15
C ARG A 118 -20.10 -3.20 -7.27
N ASN A 119 -19.20 -2.32 -7.73
CA ASN A 119 -19.48 -1.31 -8.78
C ASN A 119 -20.70 -0.42 -8.49
N GLY A 120 -20.98 -0.15 -7.21
CA GLY A 120 -22.12 0.68 -6.79
C GLY A 120 -23.44 -0.07 -6.64
N GLU A 121 -23.46 -1.38 -6.87
CA GLU A 121 -24.64 -2.25 -6.72
C GLU A 121 -24.49 -3.19 -5.53
N VAL A 122 -25.59 -3.49 -4.85
CA VAL A 122 -25.61 -4.48 -3.78
C VAL A 122 -25.64 -5.88 -4.41
N VAL A 123 -24.63 -6.70 -4.09
CA VAL A 123 -24.47 -8.06 -4.61
C VAL A 123 -24.79 -9.13 -3.58
N GLY A 124 -24.97 -8.78 -2.31
CA GLY A 124 -25.38 -9.73 -1.28
C GLY A 124 -25.43 -9.15 0.13
N TYR A 125 -26.06 -9.93 1.00
CA TYR A 125 -26.26 -9.62 2.42
C TYR A 125 -25.72 -10.78 3.29
N PRO A 126 -24.38 -10.88 3.48
CA PRO A 126 -23.81 -11.94 4.29
C PRO A 126 -24.26 -11.82 5.75
N ASP A 127 -24.71 -12.92 6.32
CA ASP A 127 -24.92 -13.09 7.75
C ASP A 127 -23.60 -13.33 8.49
N ARG A 128 -23.67 -13.49 9.81
CA ARG A 128 -22.47 -13.68 10.63
C ARG A 128 -21.68 -14.94 10.27
N ALA A 129 -22.34 -16.00 9.84
CA ALA A 129 -21.67 -17.23 9.44
C ALA A 129 -20.89 -17.03 8.13
N LEU A 130 -21.51 -16.38 7.15
CA LEU A 130 -20.87 -16.08 5.87
C LEU A 130 -19.78 -15.02 6.00
N LEU A 131 -19.85 -14.10 6.99
CA LEU A 131 -18.78 -13.14 7.28
C LEU A 131 -17.49 -13.81 7.77
N GLN A 132 -17.54 -15.06 8.24
CA GLN A 132 -16.35 -15.84 8.62
C GLN A 132 -15.72 -16.58 7.42
N ASP A 133 -16.45 -16.71 6.31
CA ASP A 133 -15.95 -17.32 5.07
C ASP A 133 -15.35 -16.26 4.15
N THR A 134 -14.06 -16.05 4.33
CA THR A 134 -13.29 -15.05 3.56
C THR A 134 -13.37 -15.30 2.05
N ASP A 135 -13.37 -16.57 1.62
CA ASP A 135 -13.37 -16.96 0.22
C ASP A 135 -14.72 -16.62 -0.45
N ALA A 136 -15.81 -16.93 0.24
CA ALA A 136 -17.15 -16.57 -0.20
C ALA A 136 -17.33 -15.05 -0.29
N LEU A 137 -16.81 -14.29 0.69
CA LEU A 137 -16.88 -12.82 0.66
C LEU A 137 -16.09 -12.25 -0.51
N ILE A 138 -14.87 -12.72 -0.76
CA ILE A 138 -14.05 -12.26 -1.89
C ILE A 138 -14.77 -12.58 -3.21
N LYS A 139 -15.31 -13.77 -3.34
CA LYS A 139 -16.09 -14.15 -4.53
C LYS A 139 -17.28 -13.21 -4.77
N MET A 140 -18.00 -12.81 -3.72
CA MET A 140 -19.07 -11.81 -3.81
C MET A 140 -18.56 -10.43 -4.22
N MET A 141 -17.45 -9.96 -3.61
CA MET A 141 -16.88 -8.62 -3.87
C MET A 141 -16.27 -8.50 -5.26
N VAL A 142 -15.52 -9.51 -5.70
CA VAL A 142 -14.76 -9.49 -6.97
C VAL A 142 -15.57 -10.10 -8.11
N GLY A 143 -16.44 -11.07 -7.81
CA GLY A 143 -17.19 -11.82 -8.82
C GLY A 143 -16.38 -12.92 -9.50
N ARG A 144 -15.21 -13.27 -8.96
CA ARG A 144 -14.31 -14.34 -9.42
C ARG A 144 -13.78 -15.14 -8.22
N ASP A 145 -13.40 -16.38 -8.43
CA ASP A 145 -12.78 -17.21 -7.39
C ASP A 145 -11.36 -16.69 -7.07
N ILE A 146 -10.94 -16.82 -5.81
CA ILE A 146 -9.62 -16.39 -5.31
C ILE A 146 -8.48 -17.06 -6.09
N GLU A 147 -8.65 -18.33 -6.46
CA GLU A 147 -7.68 -19.06 -7.28
C GLU A 147 -7.40 -18.36 -8.62
N GLN A 148 -8.35 -17.57 -9.13
CA GLN A 148 -8.16 -16.77 -10.35
C GLN A 148 -7.48 -15.41 -10.07
N LEU A 149 -7.52 -14.92 -8.82
CA LEU A 149 -6.77 -13.72 -8.41
C LEU A 149 -5.28 -14.04 -8.30
N TYR A 150 -4.97 -15.22 -7.78
CA TYR A 150 -3.61 -15.71 -7.55
C TYR A 150 -3.32 -16.92 -8.46
N THR A 151 -3.68 -16.88 -9.77
CA THR A 151 -3.29 -17.97 -10.67
C THR A 151 -1.78 -18.16 -10.58
N PRO A 152 -1.27 -19.26 -10.01
CA PRO A 152 0.16 -19.49 -9.97
C PRO A 152 0.66 -19.46 -11.40
N ARG A 153 1.72 -18.70 -11.66
CA ARG A 153 2.41 -18.79 -12.92
C ARG A 153 2.71 -20.27 -13.11
N GLN A 154 2.12 -20.92 -14.12
CA GLN A 154 2.67 -22.17 -14.60
C GLN A 154 4.09 -21.79 -15.03
N SER A 155 5.02 -21.99 -14.12
CA SER A 155 6.40 -21.62 -14.34
C SER A 155 6.88 -22.37 -15.58
N SER A 156 6.86 -21.70 -16.72
CA SER A 156 7.91 -21.89 -17.67
C SER A 156 9.18 -21.31 -16.99
N ALA A 157 9.64 -21.97 -15.95
CA ALA A 157 11.02 -21.94 -15.58
C ALA A 157 11.74 -22.69 -16.73
N GLN A 158 11.71 -22.12 -17.92
CA GLN A 158 12.85 -22.22 -18.78
C GLN A 158 13.96 -21.58 -17.95
N GLN A 159 14.81 -22.43 -17.39
CA GLN A 159 16.17 -22.06 -17.06
C GLN A 159 16.67 -21.32 -18.32
N VAL A 160 16.60 -20.00 -18.28
CA VAL A 160 17.32 -19.15 -19.21
C VAL A 160 18.75 -19.18 -18.68
N ASP A 161 19.39 -20.36 -18.91
CA ASP A 161 20.82 -20.49 -18.80
C ASP A 161 21.43 -19.40 -19.69
N ALA A 162 22.21 -18.50 -19.09
CA ALA A 162 23.11 -17.54 -19.68
C ALA A 162 22.60 -16.10 -20.00
N ALA A 163 21.39 -15.68 -19.64
CA ALA A 163 21.07 -14.26 -19.76
C ALA A 163 21.60 -13.49 -18.52
N ALA A 164 22.23 -12.33 -18.73
CA ALA A 164 22.63 -11.46 -17.63
C ALA A 164 21.41 -11.01 -16.81
N PRO A 165 21.49 -10.97 -15.46
CA PRO A 165 20.40 -10.48 -14.62
C PRO A 165 19.99 -9.06 -15.03
N VAL A 166 18.68 -8.78 -14.98
CA VAL A 166 18.16 -7.40 -15.17
C VAL A 166 18.68 -6.49 -14.07
N LEU A 167 18.68 -6.99 -12.83
CA LEU A 167 19.26 -6.31 -11.67
C LEU A 167 20.26 -7.24 -10.98
N SER A 168 21.43 -6.70 -10.66
CA SER A 168 22.40 -7.35 -9.79
C SER A 168 22.82 -6.39 -8.69
N VAL A 169 22.64 -6.80 -7.45
CA VAL A 169 23.03 -6.06 -6.24
C VAL A 169 24.09 -6.86 -5.51
N ARG A 170 25.21 -6.24 -5.19
CA ARG A 170 26.34 -6.88 -4.49
C ARG A 170 26.82 -6.03 -3.33
N HIS A 171 26.77 -6.58 -2.13
CA HIS A 171 27.29 -5.99 -0.90
C HIS A 171 26.77 -4.56 -0.63
N LEU A 172 25.48 -4.31 -0.98
CA LEU A 172 24.89 -2.98 -0.86
C LEU A 172 24.64 -2.62 0.61
N SER A 173 25.13 -1.45 1.02
CA SER A 173 24.93 -0.91 2.36
C SER A 173 24.84 0.62 2.33
N ASP A 174 23.96 1.18 3.20
CA ASP A 174 23.93 2.62 3.49
C ASP A 174 24.77 2.97 4.73
N GLY A 175 25.28 1.94 5.43
CA GLY A 175 26.09 2.07 6.63
C GLY A 175 25.33 2.38 7.91
N VAL A 176 24.00 2.41 7.88
CA VAL A 176 23.14 2.71 9.03
C VAL A 176 21.99 1.69 9.17
N HIS A 177 21.23 1.48 8.09
CA HIS A 177 20.00 0.67 8.12
C HIS A 177 20.13 -0.62 7.34
N LEU A 178 20.97 -0.67 6.32
CA LEU A 178 21.19 -1.86 5.50
C LEU A 178 22.64 -2.31 5.57
N ASN A 179 22.81 -3.62 5.71
CA ASN A 179 24.10 -4.27 5.80
C ASN A 179 24.18 -5.44 4.82
N ASP A 180 25.15 -5.39 3.91
CA ASP A 180 25.56 -6.48 3.01
C ASP A 180 24.45 -7.12 2.18
N ILE A 181 23.60 -6.31 1.56
CA ILE A 181 22.50 -6.80 0.72
C ILE A 181 23.03 -7.30 -0.62
N THR A 182 22.79 -8.58 -0.93
CA THR A 182 23.24 -9.22 -2.16
C THR A 182 22.11 -10.09 -2.75
N PHE A 183 21.67 -9.78 -3.98
CA PHE A 183 20.69 -10.56 -4.74
C PHE A 183 20.69 -10.17 -6.22
N ASP A 184 20.06 -11.02 -7.03
CA ASP A 184 19.83 -10.77 -8.47
C ASP A 184 18.33 -10.79 -8.80
N ILE A 185 17.94 -10.21 -9.92
CA ILE A 185 16.61 -10.40 -10.54
C ILE A 185 16.82 -10.78 -11.98
N GLN A 186 16.26 -11.92 -12.39
CA GLN A 186 16.36 -12.43 -13.75
C GLN A 186 15.33 -11.76 -14.69
N PRO A 187 15.56 -11.77 -16.02
CA PRO A 187 14.54 -11.35 -16.96
C PRO A 187 13.26 -12.18 -16.79
N GLY A 188 12.11 -11.50 -16.64
CA GLY A 188 10.82 -12.15 -16.45
C GLY A 188 10.56 -12.64 -15.05
N GLU A 189 11.41 -12.36 -14.07
CA GLU A 189 11.24 -12.77 -12.68
C GLU A 189 10.51 -11.70 -11.88
N ILE A 190 9.59 -12.14 -11.00
CA ILE A 190 8.94 -11.31 -9.97
C ILE A 190 9.52 -11.70 -8.62
N VAL A 191 10.31 -10.82 -8.03
CA VAL A 191 10.94 -11.01 -6.71
C VAL A 191 10.20 -10.21 -5.66
N GLY A 192 9.72 -10.88 -4.62
CA GLY A 192 9.11 -10.24 -3.44
C GLY A 192 10.16 -9.81 -2.43
N VAL A 193 9.90 -8.73 -1.70
CA VAL A 193 10.66 -8.34 -0.50
C VAL A 193 9.70 -8.25 0.67
N ALA A 194 9.86 -9.14 1.63
CA ALA A 194 9.11 -9.22 2.87
C ALA A 194 9.95 -8.73 4.06
N GLY A 195 9.28 -8.35 5.14
CA GLY A 195 9.90 -7.97 6.40
C GLY A 195 8.99 -7.05 7.21
N LEU A 196 9.20 -6.99 8.52
CA LEU A 196 8.47 -6.08 9.40
C LEU A 196 8.80 -4.62 9.10
N LEU A 197 7.99 -3.71 9.65
CA LEU A 197 8.31 -2.28 9.62
C LEU A 197 9.68 -2.04 10.28
N GLY A 198 10.53 -1.25 9.62
CA GLY A 198 11.89 -1.01 10.09
C GLY A 198 12.88 -2.12 9.75
N ALA A 199 12.47 -3.21 9.08
CA ALA A 199 13.40 -4.24 8.59
C ALA A 199 14.33 -3.76 7.48
N GLY A 200 14.07 -2.56 6.88
CA GLY A 200 14.90 -1.94 5.85
C GLY A 200 14.37 -2.06 4.42
N ARG A 201 13.16 -2.59 4.22
CA ARG A 201 12.54 -2.73 2.88
C ARG A 201 12.45 -1.39 2.15
N ASP A 202 11.98 -0.37 2.85
CA ASP A 202 11.87 1.01 2.35
C ASP A 202 13.22 1.61 1.99
N VAL A 203 14.23 1.38 2.84
CA VAL A 203 15.59 1.84 2.59
C VAL A 203 16.19 1.16 1.36
N LEU A 204 15.92 -0.14 1.16
CA LEU A 204 16.35 -0.89 -0.03
C LEU A 204 15.75 -0.27 -1.31
N VAL A 205 14.45 -0.02 -1.35
CA VAL A 205 13.79 0.64 -2.48
C VAL A 205 14.39 2.02 -2.74
N ASP A 206 14.57 2.83 -1.69
CA ASP A 206 15.15 4.16 -1.79
C ASP A 206 16.59 4.13 -2.36
N LEU A 207 17.42 3.18 -1.94
CA LEU A 207 18.79 3.01 -2.44
C LEU A 207 18.80 2.58 -3.91
N LEU A 208 17.98 1.61 -4.27
CA LEU A 208 17.89 1.11 -5.65
C LEU A 208 17.42 2.21 -6.61
N TYR A 209 16.53 3.08 -6.17
CA TYR A 209 16.02 4.15 -7.02
C TYR A 209 16.78 5.48 -6.90
N GLY A 210 17.85 5.52 -6.08
CA GLY A 210 18.68 6.70 -5.93
C GLY A 210 18.05 7.83 -5.12
N LEU A 211 17.03 7.55 -4.31
CA LEU A 211 16.45 8.46 -3.32
C LEU A 211 17.37 8.60 -2.10
N ARG A 212 18.12 7.54 -1.80
CA ARG A 212 19.22 7.52 -0.81
C ARG A 212 20.54 7.14 -1.48
N ARG A 213 21.64 7.44 -0.84
CA ARG A 213 22.98 7.11 -1.33
C ARG A 213 23.51 5.86 -0.65
N ALA A 214 23.96 4.89 -1.42
CA ALA A 214 24.71 3.76 -0.90
C ALA A 214 26.09 4.25 -0.40
N ARG A 215 26.54 3.68 0.73
CA ARG A 215 27.89 3.86 1.25
C ARG A 215 28.89 2.90 0.59
N SER A 216 28.44 1.66 0.36
CA SER A 216 29.24 0.62 -0.27
C SER A 216 28.37 -0.30 -1.13
N GLY A 217 29.00 -1.16 -1.90
CA GLY A 217 28.35 -2.11 -2.79
C GLY A 217 28.20 -1.59 -4.22
N THR A 218 27.65 -2.46 -5.07
CA THR A 218 27.42 -2.16 -6.49
C THR A 218 26.02 -2.56 -6.90
N ILE A 219 25.43 -1.74 -7.78
CA ILE A 219 24.17 -2.02 -8.45
C ILE A 219 24.47 -2.08 -9.94
N SER A 220 24.09 -3.17 -10.59
CA SER A 220 24.23 -3.33 -12.04
C SER A 220 22.86 -3.58 -12.68
N ILE A 221 22.61 -2.94 -13.82
CA ILE A 221 21.42 -3.14 -14.65
C ILE A 221 21.88 -3.72 -15.99
N ASP A 222 21.27 -4.83 -16.41
CA ASP A 222 21.67 -5.59 -17.61
C ASP A 222 23.19 -5.84 -17.65
N GLY A 223 23.77 -6.25 -16.51
CA GLY A 223 25.20 -6.52 -16.35
C GLY A 223 26.12 -5.29 -16.27
N GLN A 224 25.60 -4.08 -16.40
CA GLN A 224 26.39 -2.85 -16.39
C GLN A 224 26.29 -2.15 -15.03
N PRO A 225 27.41 -1.88 -14.34
CA PRO A 225 27.43 -1.13 -13.10
C PRO A 225 26.85 0.28 -13.28
N LYS A 226 25.95 0.69 -12.41
CA LYS A 226 25.30 2.01 -12.42
C LYS A 226 25.52 2.73 -11.10
N ARG A 227 25.80 4.02 -11.18
CA ARG A 227 25.83 4.91 -10.00
C ARG A 227 24.47 5.59 -9.89
N LEU A 228 23.63 5.10 -8.98
CA LEU A 228 22.29 5.60 -8.76
C LEU A 228 22.30 6.56 -7.55
N ARG A 229 22.38 7.85 -7.81
CA ARG A 229 22.42 8.92 -6.78
C ARG A 229 21.19 9.82 -6.83
N THR A 230 20.37 9.68 -7.87
CA THR A 230 19.16 10.44 -8.09
C THR A 230 18.14 9.59 -8.84
N PRO A 231 16.81 9.80 -8.65
CA PRO A 231 15.76 9.13 -9.41
C PRO A 231 15.91 9.30 -10.93
N TYR A 232 16.42 10.44 -11.37
CA TYR A 232 16.69 10.69 -12.80
C TYR A 232 17.71 9.68 -13.37
N GLN A 233 18.76 9.37 -12.62
CA GLN A 233 19.76 8.37 -13.05
C GLN A 233 19.16 6.96 -13.08
N ALA A 234 18.31 6.60 -12.10
CA ALA A 234 17.61 5.32 -12.06
C ALA A 234 16.66 5.18 -13.27
N THR A 235 15.86 6.19 -13.56
CA THR A 235 14.96 6.21 -14.73
C THR A 235 15.76 6.06 -16.03
N ARG A 236 16.87 6.79 -16.20
CA ARG A 236 17.73 6.65 -17.38
C ARG A 236 18.46 5.31 -17.48
N ALA A 237 18.64 4.62 -16.36
CA ALA A 237 19.16 3.25 -16.33
C ALA A 237 18.07 2.20 -16.67
N GLY A 238 16.86 2.61 -17.02
CA GLY A 238 15.76 1.72 -17.35
C GLY A 238 14.99 1.19 -16.16
N MET A 239 14.94 1.94 -15.05
CA MET A 239 14.18 1.58 -13.85
C MET A 239 12.91 2.41 -13.73
N ALA A 240 11.82 1.78 -13.30
CA ALA A 240 10.55 2.37 -12.98
C ALA A 240 10.23 2.17 -11.50
N LEU A 241 9.66 3.18 -10.83
CA LEU A 241 9.20 3.09 -9.45
C LEU A 241 7.73 3.45 -9.32
N VAL A 242 6.95 2.53 -8.75
CA VAL A 242 5.62 2.80 -8.19
C VAL A 242 5.80 2.92 -6.68
N PRO A 243 5.78 4.14 -6.11
CA PRO A 243 6.09 4.36 -4.70
C PRO A 243 4.88 4.09 -3.81
N ARG A 244 5.13 3.71 -2.55
CA ARG A 244 4.08 3.49 -1.53
C ARG A 244 3.25 4.74 -1.22
N ASP A 245 3.89 5.90 -1.15
CA ASP A 245 3.18 7.16 -0.97
C ASP A 245 2.82 7.77 -2.33
N ARG A 246 1.70 7.27 -2.88
CA ARG A 246 1.22 7.73 -4.18
C ARG A 246 0.91 9.23 -4.23
N ARG A 247 0.50 9.85 -3.09
CA ARG A 247 0.05 11.23 -3.06
C ARG A 247 1.20 12.24 -3.02
N HIS A 248 2.28 11.93 -2.32
CA HIS A 248 3.42 12.83 -2.16
C HIS A 248 4.59 12.49 -3.09
N GLN A 249 4.75 11.22 -3.45
CA GLN A 249 5.86 10.75 -4.27
C GLN A 249 5.44 10.31 -5.68
N GLY A 250 4.22 9.78 -5.80
CA GLY A 250 3.75 9.17 -7.05
C GLY A 250 3.04 10.14 -7.99
N LEU A 251 2.27 11.09 -7.51
CA LEU A 251 1.36 11.93 -8.30
C LEU A 251 1.58 13.41 -8.07
N ILE A 252 1.34 14.20 -9.11
CA ILE A 252 1.17 15.65 -9.00
C ILE A 252 -0.35 15.91 -8.95
N LEU A 253 -0.89 15.94 -7.73
CA LEU A 253 -2.33 15.94 -7.47
C LEU A 253 -3.15 17.00 -8.21
N PRO A 254 -2.67 18.26 -8.41
CA PRO A 254 -3.38 19.29 -9.16
C PRO A 254 -3.39 19.04 -10.67
N PHE A 255 -2.45 18.23 -11.20
CA PHE A 255 -2.32 17.99 -12.62
C PHE A 255 -3.39 17.01 -13.11
N SER A 256 -3.67 17.06 -14.41
CA SER A 256 -4.61 16.15 -15.04
C SER A 256 -4.10 14.69 -15.01
N THR A 257 -5.02 13.75 -15.22
CA THR A 257 -4.69 12.34 -15.36
C THR A 257 -3.73 12.13 -16.53
N ALA A 258 -3.96 12.80 -17.66
CA ALA A 258 -3.09 12.72 -18.83
C ALA A 258 -1.68 13.20 -18.54
N ASP A 259 -1.51 14.34 -17.86
CA ASP A 259 -0.20 14.88 -17.51
C ASP A 259 0.55 13.92 -16.59
N ASN A 260 -0.17 13.35 -15.60
CA ASN A 260 0.43 12.36 -14.68
C ASN A 260 0.85 11.08 -15.39
N ILE A 261 0.07 10.57 -16.34
CA ILE A 261 0.40 9.36 -17.11
C ILE A 261 1.61 9.62 -18.02
N ASN A 262 1.67 10.77 -18.68
CA ASN A 262 2.71 11.08 -19.67
C ASN A 262 4.04 11.53 -19.05
N LEU A 263 4.08 11.80 -17.74
CA LEU A 263 5.21 12.45 -17.07
C LEU A 263 6.57 11.75 -17.31
N ALA A 264 6.60 10.41 -17.37
CA ALA A 264 7.84 9.65 -17.59
C ALA A 264 8.19 9.50 -19.09
N SER A 265 7.30 9.87 -19.99
CA SER A 265 7.45 9.68 -21.45
C SER A 265 7.19 10.94 -22.25
N LEU A 266 7.42 12.11 -21.66
CA LEU A 266 7.21 13.42 -22.31
C LEU A 266 7.98 13.54 -23.63
N ALA A 267 9.16 12.97 -23.72
CA ALA A 267 9.97 13.00 -24.95
C ALA A 267 9.26 12.35 -26.16
N GLU A 268 8.36 11.39 -25.92
CA GLU A 268 7.63 10.70 -27.00
C GLU A 268 6.48 11.56 -27.55
N THR A 269 5.96 12.47 -26.73
CA THR A 269 4.85 13.37 -27.10
C THR A 269 5.30 14.78 -27.45
N ALA A 270 6.61 15.07 -27.35
CA ALA A 270 7.19 16.38 -27.61
C ALA A 270 8.08 16.37 -28.85
N THR A 271 8.18 17.52 -29.54
CA THR A 271 9.12 17.78 -30.63
C THR A 271 9.78 19.13 -30.36
N PHE A 272 11.11 19.20 -30.37
CA PHE A 272 11.90 20.40 -30.05
C PHE A 272 11.50 21.07 -28.71
N GLY A 273 11.13 20.27 -27.70
CA GLY A 273 10.72 20.78 -26.39
C GLY A 273 9.25 21.20 -26.29
N TRP A 274 8.49 21.15 -27.37
CA TRP A 274 7.05 21.47 -27.39
C TRP A 274 6.22 20.20 -27.35
N GLU A 275 5.35 20.09 -26.36
CA GLU A 275 4.45 18.96 -26.25
C GLU A 275 3.29 19.06 -27.27
N HIS A 276 3.05 18.00 -27.99
CA HIS A 276 1.89 17.84 -28.86
C HIS A 276 0.68 17.35 -28.05
N ARG A 277 -0.11 18.29 -27.52
CA ARG A 277 -1.24 17.99 -26.65
C ARG A 277 -2.20 16.93 -27.20
N GLY A 278 -2.44 16.91 -28.51
CA GLY A 278 -3.27 15.89 -29.17
C GLY A 278 -2.68 14.47 -29.03
N ARG A 279 -1.36 14.31 -29.22
CA ARG A 279 -0.66 13.03 -29.06
C ARG A 279 -0.64 12.61 -27.59
N ALA A 280 -0.35 13.53 -26.68
CA ALA A 280 -0.34 13.28 -25.24
C ALA A 280 -1.70 12.81 -24.74
N LEU A 281 -2.79 13.46 -25.15
CA LEU A 281 -4.16 13.04 -24.81
C LEU A 281 -4.53 11.69 -25.43
N ALA A 282 -4.15 11.42 -26.67
CA ALA A 282 -4.42 10.13 -27.32
C ALA A 282 -3.70 8.98 -26.60
N LYS A 283 -2.42 9.17 -26.24
CA LYS A 283 -1.64 8.21 -25.44
C LYS A 283 -2.28 7.95 -24.06
N ALA A 284 -2.64 9.03 -23.38
CA ALA A 284 -3.28 8.91 -22.05
C ALA A 284 -4.64 8.20 -22.13
N ARG A 285 -5.48 8.48 -23.15
CA ARG A 285 -6.76 7.79 -23.35
C ARG A 285 -6.57 6.30 -23.58
N SER A 286 -5.59 5.89 -24.37
CA SER A 286 -5.27 4.48 -24.58
C SER A 286 -4.93 3.78 -23.25
N TRP A 287 -4.10 4.37 -22.40
CA TRP A 287 -3.78 3.81 -21.08
C TRP A 287 -4.97 3.82 -20.11
N ILE A 288 -5.79 4.87 -20.13
CA ILE A 288 -7.02 4.96 -19.33
C ILE A 288 -7.97 3.81 -19.69
N GLU A 289 -8.13 3.52 -20.97
CA GLU A 289 -8.96 2.42 -21.45
C GLU A 289 -8.37 1.06 -21.09
N GLN A 290 -7.09 0.82 -21.40
CA GLN A 290 -6.40 -0.45 -21.12
C GLN A 290 -6.39 -0.83 -19.64
N LEU A 291 -6.27 0.15 -18.73
CA LEU A 291 -6.27 -0.06 -17.28
C LEU A 291 -7.64 0.16 -16.64
N SER A 292 -8.67 0.41 -17.45
CA SER A 292 -10.02 0.70 -16.96
C SER A 292 -10.05 1.76 -15.86
N ILE A 293 -9.30 2.87 -16.05
CA ILE A 293 -9.24 3.98 -15.10
C ILE A 293 -10.56 4.75 -15.12
N ARG A 294 -11.14 5.00 -13.93
CA ARG A 294 -12.41 5.69 -13.78
C ARG A 294 -12.28 6.95 -12.89
N PRO A 295 -12.97 8.06 -13.24
CA PRO A 295 -13.68 8.29 -14.48
C PRO A 295 -12.70 8.43 -15.66
N GLY A 296 -13.11 7.96 -16.86
CA GLY A 296 -12.28 7.90 -18.07
C GLY A 296 -12.04 9.28 -18.72
N ARG A 297 -11.75 10.29 -17.92
CA ARG A 297 -11.55 11.70 -18.34
C ARG A 297 -10.08 12.07 -18.19
N PRO A 298 -9.30 12.11 -19.28
CA PRO A 298 -7.87 12.43 -19.21
C PRO A 298 -7.57 13.83 -18.67
N GLU A 299 -8.47 14.78 -18.84
CA GLU A 299 -8.32 16.15 -18.38
C GLU A 299 -8.63 16.34 -16.88
N LEU A 300 -9.25 15.34 -16.23
CA LEU A 300 -9.63 15.44 -14.81
C LEU A 300 -8.36 15.39 -13.94
N PRO A 301 -8.21 16.33 -12.97
CA PRO A 301 -7.13 16.26 -12.00
C PRO A 301 -7.19 14.97 -11.16
N VAL A 302 -6.05 14.31 -10.99
CA VAL A 302 -5.98 12.98 -10.33
C VAL A 302 -6.41 13.01 -8.87
N ARG A 303 -6.40 14.15 -8.20
CA ARG A 303 -6.90 14.32 -6.82
C ARG A 303 -8.37 13.93 -6.65
N PHE A 304 -9.16 13.95 -7.72
CA PHE A 304 -10.59 13.59 -7.70
C PHE A 304 -10.84 12.11 -7.98
N MET A 305 -9.79 11.32 -8.18
CA MET A 305 -9.89 9.87 -8.39
C MET A 305 -9.82 9.09 -7.08
N SER A 306 -10.43 7.89 -7.09
CA SER A 306 -10.24 6.92 -6.00
C SER A 306 -8.79 6.46 -5.92
N GLY A 307 -8.39 5.90 -4.76
CA GLY A 307 -7.04 5.41 -4.54
C GLY A 307 -6.60 4.38 -5.58
N GLY A 308 -7.46 3.43 -5.94
CA GLY A 308 -7.17 2.43 -6.97
C GLY A 308 -6.94 3.04 -8.35
N ASN A 309 -7.72 4.05 -8.75
CA ASN A 309 -7.52 4.73 -10.03
C ASN A 309 -6.26 5.62 -10.03
N GLN A 310 -5.91 6.23 -8.90
CA GLN A 310 -4.64 6.93 -8.72
C GLN A 310 -3.45 5.98 -8.91
N GLN A 311 -3.52 4.78 -8.32
CA GLN A 311 -2.49 3.75 -8.45
C GLN A 311 -2.33 3.28 -9.89
N LYS A 312 -3.47 3.03 -10.58
CA LYS A 312 -3.48 2.69 -12.01
C LYS A 312 -2.86 3.78 -12.87
N ALA A 313 -3.06 5.07 -12.55
CA ALA A 313 -2.45 6.18 -13.28
C ALA A 313 -0.92 6.22 -13.12
N ILE A 314 -0.38 5.90 -11.93
CA ILE A 314 1.07 5.75 -11.72
C ILE A 314 1.59 4.56 -12.49
N LEU A 315 0.91 3.43 -12.46
CA LEU A 315 1.31 2.25 -13.22
C LEU A 315 1.30 2.53 -14.73
N ALA A 316 0.25 3.20 -15.25
CA ALA A 316 0.16 3.63 -16.65
C ALA A 316 1.36 4.47 -17.08
N ARG A 317 1.86 5.37 -16.24
CA ARG A 317 3.05 6.19 -16.48
C ARG A 317 4.24 5.36 -16.89
N TRP A 318 4.46 4.25 -16.18
CA TRP A 318 5.65 3.43 -16.38
C TRP A 318 5.46 2.32 -17.41
N LEU A 319 4.23 1.78 -17.57
CA LEU A 319 3.91 0.82 -18.63
C LEU A 319 4.14 1.39 -20.04
N GLY A 320 4.03 2.70 -20.21
CA GLY A 320 4.31 3.40 -21.45
C GLY A 320 5.78 3.67 -21.70
N THR A 321 6.71 3.11 -20.91
CA THR A 321 8.16 3.32 -21.06
C THR A 321 8.90 2.02 -21.39
N ASP A 322 10.17 2.13 -21.81
CA ASP A 322 11.05 0.98 -22.06
C ASP A 322 11.78 0.50 -20.81
N ALA A 323 11.21 0.72 -19.61
CA ALA A 323 11.81 0.28 -18.36
C ALA A 323 12.07 -1.24 -18.36
N ARG A 324 13.27 -1.63 -17.91
CA ARG A 324 13.71 -3.03 -17.81
C ARG A 324 13.41 -3.63 -16.43
N LEU A 325 13.45 -2.78 -15.40
CA LEU A 325 13.18 -3.14 -14.01
C LEU A 325 12.03 -2.29 -13.47
N PHE A 326 11.03 -2.94 -12.91
CA PHE A 326 9.92 -2.31 -12.22
C PHE A 326 10.03 -2.56 -10.72
N ILE A 327 10.07 -1.49 -9.93
CA ILE A 327 10.01 -1.54 -8.47
C ILE A 327 8.63 -1.10 -8.05
N LEU A 328 7.89 -1.98 -7.38
CA LEU A 328 6.54 -1.76 -6.88
C LEU A 328 6.60 -1.77 -5.35
N ASP A 329 6.55 -0.58 -4.74
CA ASP A 329 6.59 -0.45 -3.28
C ASP A 329 5.18 -0.27 -2.73
N GLU A 330 4.69 -1.28 -1.99
CA GLU A 330 3.33 -1.38 -1.46
C GLU A 330 2.26 -1.11 -2.54
N PRO A 331 2.28 -1.85 -3.68
CA PRO A 331 1.50 -1.48 -4.87
C PRO A 331 -0.01 -1.50 -4.64
N THR A 332 -0.50 -2.24 -3.66
CA THR A 332 -1.92 -2.40 -3.38
C THR A 332 -2.37 -1.75 -2.08
N LEU A 333 -1.51 -1.00 -1.40
CA LEU A 333 -1.84 -0.33 -0.14
C LEU A 333 -2.97 0.70 -0.33
N GLY A 334 -4.08 0.50 0.39
CA GLY A 334 -5.27 1.36 0.29
C GLY A 334 -5.91 1.34 -1.10
N VAL A 335 -5.90 0.17 -1.73
CA VAL A 335 -6.53 -0.13 -3.03
C VAL A 335 -7.57 -1.22 -2.82
N ASP A 336 -8.74 -1.05 -3.39
CA ASP A 336 -9.82 -2.05 -3.30
C ASP A 336 -9.44 -3.38 -4.00
N ILE A 337 -10.09 -4.48 -3.60
CA ILE A 337 -9.75 -5.84 -4.06
C ILE A 337 -9.85 -5.97 -5.59
N GLY A 338 -10.81 -5.29 -6.23
CA GLY A 338 -10.95 -5.32 -7.69
C GLY A 338 -9.75 -4.69 -8.39
N ALA A 339 -9.31 -3.51 -7.91
CA ALA A 339 -8.13 -2.83 -8.45
C ALA A 339 -6.82 -3.58 -8.14
N ARG A 340 -6.74 -4.35 -7.02
CA ARG A 340 -5.59 -5.23 -6.73
C ARG A 340 -5.40 -6.28 -7.82
N SER A 341 -6.48 -6.95 -8.23
CA SER A 341 -6.47 -7.95 -9.31
C SER A 341 -5.90 -7.39 -10.61
N ASP A 342 -6.31 -6.19 -10.98
CA ASP A 342 -5.80 -5.52 -12.19
C ASP A 342 -4.29 -5.24 -12.08
N ILE A 343 -3.82 -4.79 -10.91
CA ILE A 343 -2.39 -4.52 -10.65
C ILE A 343 -1.59 -5.82 -10.77
N TYR A 344 -2.06 -6.93 -10.18
CA TYR A 344 -1.39 -8.23 -10.25
C TYR A 344 -1.30 -8.74 -11.68
N GLN A 345 -2.39 -8.65 -12.44
CA GLN A 345 -2.40 -9.05 -13.84
C GLN A 345 -1.36 -8.24 -14.63
N ARG A 346 -1.29 -6.92 -14.45
CA ARG A 346 -0.31 -6.08 -15.16
C ARG A 346 1.12 -6.37 -14.72
N THR A 347 1.34 -6.66 -13.46
CA THR A 347 2.65 -7.06 -12.95
C THR A 347 3.14 -8.34 -13.61
N ARG A 348 2.26 -9.33 -13.79
CA ARG A 348 2.57 -10.57 -14.51
C ARG A 348 2.85 -10.33 -16.00
N GLU A 349 2.03 -9.51 -16.65
CA GLU A 349 2.25 -9.13 -18.06
C GLU A 349 3.62 -8.46 -18.27
N LEU A 350 4.12 -7.67 -17.30
CA LEU A 350 5.48 -7.13 -17.35
C LEU A 350 6.53 -8.24 -17.31
N ALA A 351 6.40 -9.17 -16.37
CA ALA A 351 7.30 -10.31 -16.26
C ALA A 351 7.27 -11.19 -17.51
N ASP A 352 6.09 -11.48 -18.07
CA ASP A 352 5.93 -12.25 -19.31
C ASP A 352 6.59 -11.60 -20.52
N ARG A 353 6.73 -10.27 -20.49
CA ARG A 353 7.50 -9.50 -21.50
C ARG A 353 9.00 -9.46 -21.22
N GLY A 354 9.51 -10.27 -20.27
CA GLY A 354 10.92 -10.34 -19.92
C GLY A 354 11.42 -9.19 -19.05
N ARG A 355 10.53 -8.39 -18.43
CA ARG A 355 10.92 -7.34 -17.49
C ARG A 355 11.18 -7.95 -16.10
N GLY A 356 12.20 -7.47 -15.40
CA GLY A 356 12.39 -7.79 -13.99
C GLY A 356 11.42 -7.00 -13.13
N VAL A 357 10.85 -7.61 -12.08
CA VAL A 357 9.94 -6.92 -11.16
C VAL A 357 10.38 -7.17 -9.72
N LEU A 358 10.51 -6.11 -8.93
CA LEU A 358 10.70 -6.17 -7.49
C LEU A 358 9.43 -5.66 -6.81
N VAL A 359 8.81 -6.49 -5.97
CA VAL A 359 7.60 -6.13 -5.21
C VAL A 359 7.94 -6.07 -3.74
N SER A 360 7.93 -4.89 -3.14
CA SER A 360 8.04 -4.70 -1.69
C SER A 360 6.64 -4.60 -1.11
N SER A 361 6.24 -5.53 -0.25
CA SER A 361 4.91 -5.53 0.35
C SER A 361 4.91 -6.01 1.80
N SER A 362 4.04 -5.42 2.61
CA SER A 362 3.71 -5.88 3.96
C SER A 362 2.65 -6.98 3.96
N ASP A 363 1.96 -7.19 2.83
CA ASP A 363 0.92 -8.19 2.65
C ASP A 363 1.56 -9.53 2.21
N ALA A 364 1.80 -10.44 3.17
CA ALA A 364 2.43 -11.75 2.91
C ALA A 364 1.61 -12.61 1.91
N PRO A 365 0.26 -12.68 1.96
CA PRO A 365 -0.55 -13.29 0.93
C PRO A 365 -0.32 -12.73 -0.48
N GLU A 366 -0.15 -11.39 -0.61
CA GLU A 366 0.18 -10.75 -1.89
C GLU A 366 1.49 -11.28 -2.46
N LEU A 367 2.53 -11.34 -1.63
CA LEU A 367 3.84 -11.83 -2.05
C LEU A 367 3.80 -13.30 -2.46
N LEU A 368 3.11 -14.14 -1.69
CA LEU A 368 2.95 -15.57 -2.01
C LEU A 368 2.20 -15.79 -3.33
N GLY A 369 1.16 -14.98 -3.59
CA GLY A 369 0.35 -15.12 -4.78
C GLY A 369 0.94 -14.52 -6.05
N LEU A 370 1.85 -13.54 -5.93
CA LEU A 370 2.36 -12.76 -7.06
C LEU A 370 3.80 -13.11 -7.45
N CYS A 371 4.67 -13.39 -6.48
CA CYS A 371 6.11 -13.48 -6.68
C CYS A 371 6.57 -14.91 -7.00
N ASP A 372 7.68 -15.06 -7.71
CA ASP A 372 8.32 -16.34 -7.98
C ASP A 372 9.15 -16.80 -6.78
N ARG A 373 9.77 -15.84 -6.06
CA ARG A 373 10.46 -16.04 -4.78
C ARG A 373 10.39 -14.79 -3.92
N ILE A 374 10.67 -14.93 -2.64
CA ILE A 374 10.58 -13.87 -1.64
C ILE A 374 11.92 -13.76 -0.90
N LEU A 375 12.47 -12.55 -0.91
CA LEU A 375 13.59 -12.13 -0.07
C LEU A 375 13.03 -11.65 1.27
N VAL A 376 13.45 -12.24 2.37
CA VAL A 376 13.02 -11.81 3.70
C VAL A 376 14.08 -10.95 4.34
N MET A 377 13.70 -9.74 4.73
CA MET A 377 14.55 -8.78 5.42
C MET A 377 14.28 -8.77 6.91
N TRP A 378 15.35 -8.75 7.69
CA TRP A 378 15.33 -8.61 9.14
C TRP A 378 16.46 -7.71 9.59
N ARG A 379 16.15 -6.62 10.30
CA ARG A 379 17.14 -5.68 10.87
C ARG A 379 18.22 -5.21 9.88
N GLY A 380 17.81 -4.96 8.64
CA GLY A 380 18.69 -4.45 7.59
C GLY A 380 19.50 -5.51 6.84
N GLU A 381 19.27 -6.78 7.06
CA GLU A 381 19.95 -7.89 6.37
C GLU A 381 18.96 -8.77 5.63
N LEU A 382 19.41 -9.49 4.60
CA LEU A 382 18.65 -10.53 3.93
C LEU A 382 18.88 -11.84 4.68
N VAL A 383 17.84 -12.30 5.40
CA VAL A 383 17.92 -13.52 6.22
C VAL A 383 17.44 -14.78 5.48
N ALA A 384 16.63 -14.61 4.44
CA ALA A 384 16.17 -15.75 3.63
C ALA A 384 15.88 -15.34 2.19
N ASN A 385 15.94 -16.31 1.29
CA ASN A 385 15.55 -16.24 -0.11
C ASN A 385 14.73 -17.50 -0.44
N LEU A 386 13.40 -17.36 -0.41
CA LEU A 386 12.46 -18.47 -0.41
C LEU A 386 11.70 -18.53 -1.74
N PRO A 387 11.79 -19.63 -2.50
CA PRO A 387 10.88 -19.83 -3.63
C PRO A 387 9.45 -19.96 -3.11
N THR A 388 8.49 -19.32 -3.80
CA THR A 388 7.08 -19.33 -3.36
C THR A 388 6.40 -20.66 -3.57
N ARG A 389 6.93 -21.50 -4.47
CA ARG A 389 6.37 -22.82 -4.74
C ARG A 389 6.46 -23.71 -3.52
N GLY A 390 5.31 -24.07 -2.94
CA GLY A 390 5.22 -24.90 -1.74
C GLY A 390 5.46 -24.15 -0.42
N LEU A 391 5.68 -22.84 -0.47
CA LEU A 391 5.82 -22.02 0.73
C LEU A 391 4.42 -21.69 1.29
N THR A 392 4.19 -22.03 2.56
CA THR A 392 2.94 -21.70 3.26
C THR A 392 3.00 -20.29 3.87
N LEU A 393 1.82 -19.71 4.11
CA LEU A 393 1.73 -18.41 4.77
C LEU A 393 2.38 -18.42 6.16
N ASP A 394 2.13 -19.48 6.94
CA ASP A 394 2.68 -19.60 8.29
C ASP A 394 4.21 -19.66 8.28
N ALA A 395 4.80 -20.44 7.36
CA ALA A 395 6.24 -20.53 7.20
C ALA A 395 6.86 -19.17 6.82
N LEU A 396 6.21 -18.42 5.92
CA LEU A 396 6.65 -17.09 5.55
C LEU A 396 6.56 -16.13 6.75
N LEU A 397 5.46 -16.13 7.50
CA LEU A 397 5.27 -15.28 8.68
C LEU A 397 6.27 -15.58 9.79
N VAL A 398 6.58 -16.86 10.05
CA VAL A 398 7.63 -17.26 10.99
C VAL A 398 8.98 -16.68 10.56
N THR A 399 9.33 -16.77 9.29
CA THR A 399 10.59 -16.24 8.78
C THR A 399 10.64 -14.70 8.88
N ILE A 400 9.55 -14.01 8.56
CA ILE A 400 9.43 -12.54 8.67
C ILE A 400 9.63 -12.08 10.12
N ASN A 401 9.15 -12.86 11.10
CA ASN A 401 9.31 -12.57 12.54
C ASN A 401 10.68 -12.95 13.12
N GLY A 402 11.64 -13.30 12.28
CA GLY A 402 13.03 -13.56 12.66
C GLY A 402 13.38 -15.02 12.90
N GLY A 403 12.53 -15.96 12.45
CA GLY A 403 12.86 -17.41 12.47
C GLY A 403 13.01 -18.03 13.85
N GLN A 404 12.72 -17.30 14.91
CA GLN A 404 12.71 -17.85 16.25
C GLN A 404 11.36 -18.53 16.48
N GLU A 405 11.29 -19.84 16.21
CA GLU A 405 10.40 -20.69 16.99
C GLU A 405 10.74 -20.45 18.46
N GLN A 406 9.79 -19.93 19.18
CA GLN A 406 9.82 -20.00 20.63
C GLN A 406 9.84 -21.50 21.00
N GLN A 407 11.00 -22.04 21.28
CA GLN A 407 11.10 -23.18 22.17
C GLN A 407 10.60 -22.73 23.52
N VAL A 408 9.33 -23.01 23.79
CA VAL A 408 8.77 -23.07 25.15
C VAL A 408 8.42 -24.52 25.44
#